data_1ff49b37e8605a6077dd17d31142e1c2
#
_entry.id   1ff49b37e8605a6077dd17d31142e1c2
#
_cell.length_a   1.000
_cell.length_b   1.000
_cell.length_c   1.000
_cell.angle_alpha   90.00
_cell.angle_beta   90.00
_cell.angle_gamma   90.00
#
_symmetry.space_group_name_H-M   'P 1'
#
loop_
_entity.id
_entity.type
_entity.pdbx_description
1 polymer ?
#
loop_
_entity_poly.entity_id
_entity_poly.type
_entity_poly.pdbx_seq_one_letter_code
_entity_poly.pdbx_strand_id
1 'polypeptide(L)'
;FPLNSEYSVDSDGDGMPDAWETRYGLDPNDPSDATSDRDNDGVTALDEFLAGTIPSGSLDIDGNENYDALTDGLLLLRGMFGLDGSALVTGTIASDAAYTESVDIESRIATLGELADIDGNGDVDALTDGLLTLRYLFGLQGDTLINGVVASDATRKTAEEIEAHLETFMPAI
;
A
#
# COMPACT_ATOMS: atom_id res chain seq x y z
N PHE A 1 -8.21 -22.05 9.93
CA PHE A 1 -8.59 -20.91 9.05
C PHE A 1 -10.10 -20.83 9.02
N PRO A 2 -10.73 -19.66 9.27
CA PRO A 2 -12.17 -19.57 9.18
C PRO A 2 -12.62 -19.40 7.73
N LEU A 3 -13.19 -20.49 7.18
CA LEU A 3 -14.28 -20.51 6.17
C LEU A 3 -14.17 -19.68 4.87
N ASN A 4 -13.03 -19.13 4.47
CA ASN A 4 -12.86 -18.58 3.13
C ASN A 4 -12.10 -19.61 2.26
N SER A 5 -12.72 -20.07 1.18
CA SER A 5 -12.12 -21.06 0.27
C SER A 5 -10.86 -20.55 -0.45
N GLU A 6 -10.61 -19.24 -0.45
CA GLU A 6 -9.39 -18.63 -0.98
C GLU A 6 -8.16 -18.93 -0.12
N TYR A 7 -8.34 -19.12 1.18
CA TYR A 7 -7.25 -19.38 2.14
C TYR A 7 -7.11 -20.87 2.51
N SER A 8 -7.35 -21.77 1.55
CA SER A 8 -7.38 -23.21 1.81
C SER A 8 -6.07 -23.94 1.46
N VAL A 9 -5.15 -23.29 0.78
CA VAL A 9 -3.86 -23.83 0.37
C VAL A 9 -2.76 -23.05 1.09
N ASP A 10 -1.81 -23.74 1.65
CA ASP A 10 -0.59 -23.29 2.29
C ASP A 10 0.49 -24.27 1.81
N SER A 11 1.24 -23.86 0.78
CA SER A 11 2.08 -24.80 0.00
C SER A 11 3.40 -25.13 0.70
N ASP A 12 3.94 -24.23 1.50
CA ASP A 12 5.21 -24.41 2.22
C ASP A 12 5.03 -24.72 3.71
N GLY A 13 3.81 -24.53 4.23
CA GLY A 13 3.42 -24.94 5.57
C GLY A 13 3.86 -23.96 6.67
N ASP A 14 4.04 -22.70 6.35
CA ASP A 14 4.50 -21.67 7.28
C ASP A 14 3.37 -21.04 8.12
N GLY A 15 2.11 -21.29 7.73
CA GLY A 15 0.91 -20.83 8.41
C GLY A 15 0.22 -19.65 7.71
N MET A 16 0.76 -19.18 6.59
CA MET A 16 0.11 -18.21 5.71
C MET A 16 -0.48 -18.92 4.49
N PRO A 17 -1.64 -18.48 3.98
CA PRO A 17 -2.21 -19.07 2.76
C PRO A 17 -1.54 -18.52 1.50
N ASP A 18 -1.30 -19.38 0.49
CA ASP A 18 -0.74 -19.01 -0.83
C ASP A 18 -1.39 -17.76 -1.44
N ALA A 19 -2.72 -17.65 -1.33
CA ALA A 19 -3.46 -16.53 -1.89
C ALA A 19 -3.18 -15.20 -1.16
N TRP A 20 -2.95 -15.27 0.16
CA TRP A 20 -2.58 -14.09 0.94
C TRP A 20 -1.14 -13.67 0.64
N GLU A 21 -0.22 -14.64 0.61
CA GLU A 21 1.18 -14.38 0.29
C GLU A 21 1.34 -13.77 -1.12
N THR A 22 0.72 -14.38 -2.13
CA THR A 22 0.71 -13.85 -3.51
C THR A 22 0.14 -12.43 -3.57
N ARG A 23 -0.93 -12.16 -2.80
CA ARG A 23 -1.57 -10.84 -2.76
C ARG A 23 -0.62 -9.76 -2.25
N TYR A 24 0.22 -10.08 -1.28
CA TYR A 24 1.13 -9.13 -0.64
C TYR A 24 2.60 -9.29 -1.07
N GLY A 25 2.85 -10.04 -2.17
CA GLY A 25 4.16 -10.19 -2.78
C GLY A 25 5.14 -11.05 -1.98
N LEU A 26 4.62 -11.93 -1.13
CA LEU A 26 5.36 -13.02 -0.49
C LEU A 26 5.43 -14.23 -1.43
N ASP A 27 6.31 -15.19 -1.17
CA ASP A 27 6.49 -16.38 -2.00
C ASP A 27 5.82 -17.62 -1.34
N PRO A 28 4.71 -18.15 -1.87
CA PRO A 28 4.01 -19.31 -1.33
C PRO A 28 4.82 -20.61 -1.25
N ASN A 29 6.10 -20.56 -1.59
CA ASN A 29 7.02 -21.72 -1.51
C ASN A 29 8.25 -21.42 -0.65
N ASP A 30 8.32 -20.28 0.03
CA ASP A 30 9.42 -19.89 0.90
C ASP A 30 8.97 -19.69 2.35
N PRO A 31 8.99 -20.71 3.20
CA PRO A 31 8.52 -20.62 4.58
C PRO A 31 9.35 -19.67 5.46
N SER A 32 10.41 -19.08 4.94
CA SER A 32 11.24 -18.13 5.69
C SER A 32 10.66 -16.72 5.70
N ASP A 33 9.80 -16.39 4.76
CA ASP A 33 9.22 -15.05 4.67
C ASP A 33 8.11 -14.78 5.70
N ALA A 34 7.54 -15.85 6.33
CA ALA A 34 6.70 -15.73 7.51
C ALA A 34 7.31 -14.92 8.66
N THR A 35 8.63 -14.91 8.75
CA THR A 35 9.36 -14.16 9.77
C THR A 35 9.90 -12.81 9.28
N SER A 36 9.61 -12.46 8.03
CA SER A 36 9.98 -11.16 7.48
C SER A 36 9.13 -10.05 8.12
N ASP A 37 9.75 -8.92 8.36
CA ASP A 37 9.13 -7.65 8.75
C ASP A 37 9.43 -6.68 7.60
N ARG A 38 8.53 -6.66 6.59
CA ARG A 38 8.82 -5.98 5.32
C ARG A 38 8.61 -4.47 5.40
N ASP A 39 7.71 -4.02 6.23
CA ASP A 39 7.43 -2.60 6.43
C ASP A 39 8.14 -2.01 7.67
N ASN A 40 8.92 -2.84 8.38
CA ASN A 40 9.71 -2.47 9.55
C ASN A 40 8.88 -1.85 10.69
N ASP A 41 7.65 -2.34 10.89
CA ASP A 41 6.80 -1.92 11.99
C ASP A 41 7.02 -2.75 13.27
N GLY A 42 7.82 -3.80 13.19
CA GLY A 42 8.16 -4.72 14.28
C GLY A 42 7.23 -5.93 14.38
N VAL A 43 6.31 -6.11 13.42
CA VAL A 43 5.41 -7.27 13.32
C VAL A 43 5.87 -8.15 12.15
N THR A 44 5.83 -9.46 12.32
CA THR A 44 6.21 -10.37 11.23
C THR A 44 5.03 -10.62 10.29
N ALA A 45 5.31 -11.01 9.04
CA ALA A 45 4.27 -11.30 8.05
C ALA A 45 3.25 -12.33 8.56
N LEU A 46 3.67 -13.36 9.27
CA LEU A 46 2.76 -14.32 9.91
C LEU A 46 1.91 -13.68 11.01
N ASP A 47 2.51 -12.86 11.87
CA ASP A 47 1.77 -12.17 12.93
C ASP A 47 0.77 -11.17 12.35
N GLU A 48 1.10 -10.52 11.26
CA GLU A 48 0.21 -9.63 10.52
C GLU A 48 -0.94 -10.39 9.87
N PHE A 49 -0.68 -11.52 9.22
CA PHE A 49 -1.74 -12.40 8.72
C PHE A 49 -2.73 -12.79 9.82
N LEU A 50 -2.21 -13.15 11.00
CA LEU A 50 -3.05 -13.53 12.16
C LEU A 50 -3.81 -12.35 12.77
N ALA A 51 -3.23 -11.16 12.74
CA ALA A 51 -3.84 -9.91 13.22
C ALA A 51 -4.82 -9.29 12.20
N GLY A 52 -4.68 -9.63 10.90
CA GLY A 52 -5.43 -9.02 9.81
C GLY A 52 -4.87 -7.67 9.35
N THR A 53 -3.61 -7.40 9.67
CA THR A 53 -2.83 -6.27 9.14
C THR A 53 -2.13 -6.66 7.83
N ILE A 54 -1.33 -5.79 7.24
CA ILE A 54 -0.68 -6.05 5.95
C ILE A 54 0.85 -5.94 6.04
N PRO A 55 1.58 -6.91 5.44
CA PRO A 55 3.02 -7.06 5.60
C PRO A 55 3.87 -6.18 4.67
N SER A 56 3.28 -5.26 3.95
CA SER A 56 3.98 -4.50 2.91
C SER A 56 3.68 -3.00 2.95
N GLY A 57 3.31 -2.51 4.12
CA GLY A 57 2.93 -1.12 4.31
C GLY A 57 1.47 -0.84 3.95
N SER A 58 0.98 0.27 4.41
CA SER A 58 -0.40 0.73 4.25
C SER A 58 -0.44 2.12 3.63
N LEU A 59 -1.55 2.45 2.96
CA LEU A 59 -1.84 3.83 2.56
C LEU A 59 -2.18 4.75 3.75
N ASP A 60 -2.35 4.22 4.95
CA ASP A 60 -2.33 5.00 6.18
C ASP A 60 -0.87 5.37 6.52
N ILE A 61 -0.36 6.39 5.83
CA ILE A 61 1.06 6.77 5.90
C ILE A 61 1.42 7.38 7.25
N ASP A 62 0.51 8.15 7.86
CA ASP A 62 0.77 8.78 9.15
C ASP A 62 0.31 7.95 10.36
N GLY A 63 -0.34 6.80 10.12
CA GLY A 63 -0.68 5.81 11.14
C GLY A 63 -1.82 6.23 12.06
N ASN A 64 -2.79 7.00 11.55
CA ASN A 64 -3.94 7.45 12.34
C ASN A 64 -5.19 6.58 12.18
N GLU A 65 -5.06 5.42 11.53
CA GLU A 65 -6.13 4.47 11.22
C GLU A 65 -7.20 5.05 10.27
N ASN A 66 -6.85 6.04 9.45
CA ASN A 66 -7.71 6.59 8.41
C ASN A 66 -6.94 6.68 7.10
N TYR A 67 -7.66 6.69 5.98
CA TYR A 67 -7.10 6.87 4.65
C TYR A 67 -7.53 8.22 4.09
N ASP A 68 -6.74 9.24 4.36
CA ASP A 68 -7.11 10.62 4.04
C ASP A 68 -6.32 11.19 2.85
N ALA A 69 -7.03 11.76 1.87
CA ALA A 69 -6.39 12.36 0.71
C ALA A 69 -5.45 13.53 1.06
N LEU A 70 -5.77 14.31 2.11
CA LEU A 70 -5.01 15.51 2.49
C LEU A 70 -3.87 15.25 3.47
N THR A 71 -3.79 14.06 4.03
CA THR A 71 -2.67 13.56 4.82
C THR A 71 -1.91 12.51 4.02
N ASP A 72 -2.37 11.27 4.00
CA ASP A 72 -1.70 10.13 3.38
C ASP A 72 -1.47 10.31 1.88
N GLY A 73 -2.52 10.71 1.14
CA GLY A 73 -2.41 10.96 -0.29
C GLY A 73 -1.40 12.05 -0.64
N LEU A 74 -1.34 13.13 0.16
CA LEU A 74 -0.34 14.18 -0.05
C LEU A 74 1.05 13.77 0.42
N LEU A 75 1.20 13.00 1.50
CA LEU A 75 2.48 12.48 1.95
C LEU A 75 3.08 11.57 0.88
N LEU A 76 2.29 10.63 0.36
CA LEU A 76 2.71 9.74 -0.72
C LEU A 76 3.12 10.54 -1.96
N LEU A 77 2.27 11.45 -2.43
CA LEU A 77 2.54 12.26 -3.61
C LEU A 77 3.82 13.09 -3.46
N ARG A 78 4.02 13.72 -2.30
CA ARG A 78 5.24 14.49 -2.01
C ARG A 78 6.49 13.59 -1.99
N GLY A 79 6.40 12.41 -1.37
CA GLY A 79 7.48 11.42 -1.37
C GLY A 79 7.85 10.98 -2.79
N MET A 80 6.86 10.70 -3.64
CA MET A 80 7.07 10.37 -5.06
C MET A 80 7.68 11.52 -5.86
N PHE A 81 7.46 12.79 -5.47
CA PHE A 81 8.19 13.94 -6.02
C PHE A 81 9.61 14.10 -5.44
N GLY A 82 10.04 13.22 -4.54
CA GLY A 82 11.35 13.28 -3.90
C GLY A 82 11.48 14.39 -2.85
N LEU A 83 10.37 14.85 -2.26
CA LEU A 83 10.40 15.75 -1.10
C LEU A 83 10.77 14.94 0.14
N ASP A 84 11.63 15.52 0.97
CA ASP A 84 12.12 14.96 2.23
C ASP A 84 12.02 15.96 3.40
N GLY A 85 12.35 15.51 4.60
CA GLY A 85 12.38 16.34 5.80
C GLY A 85 11.11 17.16 5.99
N SER A 86 11.29 18.43 6.34
CA SER A 86 10.15 19.32 6.58
C SER A 86 9.30 19.62 5.36
N ALA A 87 9.85 19.49 4.14
CA ALA A 87 9.10 19.71 2.91
C ALA A 87 8.09 18.56 2.66
N LEU A 88 8.39 17.36 3.14
CA LEU A 88 7.49 16.23 3.08
C LEU A 88 6.31 16.41 4.03
N VAL A 89 6.57 16.70 5.31
CA VAL A 89 5.58 16.57 6.39
C VAL A 89 4.83 17.85 6.77
N THR A 90 5.34 19.05 6.41
CA THR A 90 4.71 20.29 6.87
C THR A 90 3.29 20.47 6.34
N GLY A 91 2.32 20.48 7.25
CA GLY A 91 0.90 20.72 6.95
C GLY A 91 0.16 19.53 6.32
N THR A 92 0.75 18.33 6.42
CA THR A 92 0.16 17.07 5.87
C THR A 92 0.02 15.96 6.90
N ILE A 93 0.48 16.17 8.12
CA ILE A 93 0.34 15.21 9.21
C ILE A 93 -0.98 15.46 9.94
N ALA A 94 -1.77 14.41 10.16
CA ALA A 94 -2.98 14.48 10.95
C ALA A 94 -2.66 14.80 12.43
N SER A 95 -3.61 15.39 13.14
CA SER A 95 -3.40 15.77 14.55
C SER A 95 -3.34 14.58 15.51
N ASP A 96 -3.81 13.43 15.07
CA ASP A 96 -3.86 12.14 15.79
C ASP A 96 -2.92 11.10 15.17
N ALA A 97 -2.02 11.53 14.26
CA ALA A 97 -1.04 10.68 13.64
C ALA A 97 -0.12 9.98 14.65
N ALA A 98 0.15 8.70 14.42
CA ALA A 98 1.15 7.94 15.17
C ALA A 98 2.59 8.27 14.73
N TYR A 99 2.78 8.60 13.46
CA TYR A 99 4.06 8.93 12.86
C TYR A 99 4.08 10.40 12.44
N THR A 100 4.94 11.20 13.07
CA THR A 100 5.03 12.66 12.85
C THR A 100 6.38 13.11 12.30
N GLU A 101 7.42 12.29 12.47
CA GLU A 101 8.77 12.59 12.02
C GLU A 101 8.96 12.22 10.54
N SER A 102 9.65 13.07 9.80
CA SER A 102 9.83 12.83 8.35
C SER A 102 10.53 11.50 8.05
N VAL A 103 11.47 11.08 8.89
CA VAL A 103 12.21 9.82 8.71
C VAL A 103 11.29 8.60 8.79
N ASP A 104 10.30 8.63 9.69
CA ASP A 104 9.31 7.54 9.80
C ASP A 104 8.39 7.53 8.59
N ILE A 105 7.91 8.69 8.17
CA ILE A 105 7.08 8.86 6.96
C ILE A 105 7.83 8.41 5.70
N GLU A 106 9.09 8.81 5.52
CA GLU A 106 9.94 8.38 4.41
C GLU A 106 10.10 6.85 4.38
N SER A 107 10.33 6.24 5.54
CA SER A 107 10.42 4.79 5.69
C SER A 107 9.11 4.12 5.28
N ARG A 108 7.98 4.58 5.79
CA ARG A 108 6.65 4.02 5.47
C ARG A 108 6.29 4.14 3.98
N ILE A 109 6.62 5.26 3.33
CA ILE A 109 6.46 5.41 1.89
C ILE A 109 7.37 4.41 1.14
N ALA A 110 8.61 4.26 1.58
CA ALA A 110 9.55 3.35 0.94
C ALA A 110 9.13 1.87 1.04
N THR A 111 8.45 1.46 2.12
CA THR A 111 7.97 0.08 2.30
C THR A 111 6.84 -0.30 1.35
N LEU A 112 6.11 0.67 0.77
CA LEU A 112 5.14 0.38 -0.27
C LEU A 112 5.80 -0.27 -1.51
N GLY A 113 7.05 0.10 -1.82
CA GLY A 113 7.83 -0.51 -2.89
C GLY A 113 7.07 -0.59 -4.22
N GLU A 114 7.01 -1.79 -4.81
CA GLU A 114 6.30 -2.05 -6.07
C GLU A 114 4.78 -1.95 -5.96
N LEU A 115 4.21 -1.98 -4.76
CA LEU A 115 2.77 -1.74 -4.58
C LEU A 115 2.38 -0.31 -4.97
N ALA A 116 3.30 0.64 -4.83
CA ALA A 116 3.08 2.03 -5.22
C ALA A 116 3.07 2.25 -6.75
N ASP A 117 3.42 1.25 -7.56
CA ASP A 117 3.17 1.22 -9.02
C ASP A 117 1.69 0.88 -9.27
N ILE A 118 0.84 1.88 -9.20
CA ILE A 118 -0.62 1.72 -9.20
C ILE A 118 -1.14 1.27 -10.57
N ASP A 119 -0.57 1.78 -11.65
CA ASP A 119 -0.99 1.42 -13.01
C ASP A 119 -0.23 0.21 -13.60
N GLY A 120 0.82 -0.27 -12.92
CA GLY A 120 1.54 -1.48 -13.28
C GLY A 120 2.42 -1.33 -14.51
N ASN A 121 2.99 -0.15 -14.73
CA ASN A 121 3.90 0.08 -15.85
C ASN A 121 5.36 -0.25 -15.52
N GLY A 122 5.68 -0.54 -14.24
CA GLY A 122 7.00 -0.86 -13.72
C GLY A 122 7.77 0.35 -13.18
N ASP A 123 7.20 1.55 -13.26
CA ASP A 123 7.77 2.78 -12.71
C ASP A 123 6.82 3.34 -11.65
N VAL A 124 7.34 3.78 -10.51
CA VAL A 124 6.56 4.45 -9.46
C VAL A 124 6.75 5.96 -9.63
N ASP A 125 5.73 6.67 -10.06
CA ASP A 125 5.81 8.10 -10.29
C ASP A 125 4.63 8.92 -9.77
N ALA A 126 4.90 10.21 -9.47
CA ALA A 126 3.94 11.11 -8.87
C ALA A 126 2.78 11.49 -9.80
N LEU A 127 2.99 11.50 -11.13
CA LEU A 127 2.03 12.03 -12.10
C LEU A 127 1.05 10.97 -12.62
N THR A 128 1.37 9.69 -12.44
CA THR A 128 0.49 8.55 -12.65
C THR A 128 0.03 8.00 -11.30
N ASP A 129 0.87 7.26 -10.61
CA ASP A 129 0.53 6.51 -9.39
C ASP A 129 0.12 7.40 -8.22
N GLY A 130 0.89 8.45 -7.98
CA GLY A 130 0.56 9.42 -6.93
C GLY A 130 -0.77 10.12 -7.18
N LEU A 131 -1.07 10.49 -8.43
CA LEU A 131 -2.36 11.09 -8.79
C LEU A 131 -3.51 10.09 -8.75
N LEU A 132 -3.31 8.84 -9.17
CA LEU A 132 -4.33 7.79 -9.08
C LEU A 132 -4.71 7.56 -7.62
N THR A 133 -3.71 7.38 -6.75
CA THR A 133 -3.91 7.23 -5.31
C THR A 133 -4.65 8.43 -4.71
N LEU A 134 -4.18 9.64 -4.98
CA LEU A 134 -4.80 10.85 -4.45
C LEU A 134 -6.26 11.00 -4.90
N ARG A 135 -6.56 10.74 -6.19
CA ARG A 135 -7.92 10.77 -6.72
C ARG A 135 -8.82 9.75 -6.04
N TYR A 136 -8.32 8.53 -5.86
CA TYR A 136 -9.07 7.47 -5.19
C TYR A 136 -9.41 7.84 -3.75
N LEU A 137 -8.45 8.36 -2.99
CA LEU A 137 -8.66 8.84 -1.62
C LEU A 137 -9.63 10.02 -1.54
N PHE A 138 -9.75 10.83 -2.60
CA PHE A 138 -10.82 11.83 -2.72
C PHE A 138 -12.18 11.23 -3.11
N GLY A 139 -12.29 9.92 -3.27
CA GLY A 139 -13.53 9.22 -3.63
C GLY A 139 -13.88 9.27 -5.12
N LEU A 140 -12.92 9.60 -5.99
CA LEU A 140 -13.12 9.51 -7.44
C LEU A 140 -13.08 8.03 -7.86
N GLN A 141 -14.03 7.63 -8.71
CA GLN A 141 -14.18 6.27 -9.23
C GLN A 141 -14.45 6.26 -10.73
N GLY A 142 -14.33 5.09 -11.36
CA GLY A 142 -14.57 4.93 -12.78
C GLY A 142 -13.72 5.84 -13.64
N ASP A 143 -14.29 6.39 -14.72
CA ASP A 143 -13.55 7.24 -15.66
C ASP A 143 -12.92 8.48 -14.99
N THR A 144 -13.52 8.99 -13.91
CA THR A 144 -12.98 10.17 -13.20
C THR A 144 -11.71 9.87 -12.44
N LEU A 145 -11.51 8.62 -12.03
CA LEU A 145 -10.27 8.16 -11.41
C LEU A 145 -9.13 8.13 -12.43
N ILE A 146 -9.34 7.50 -13.59
CA ILE A 146 -8.28 7.10 -14.52
C ILE A 146 -8.02 8.09 -15.66
N ASN A 147 -9.00 8.93 -16.04
CA ASN A 147 -8.92 9.72 -17.26
C ASN A 147 -7.72 10.69 -17.27
N GLY A 148 -6.83 10.48 -18.25
CA GLY A 148 -5.66 11.30 -18.51
C GLY A 148 -4.52 11.15 -17.51
N VAL A 149 -4.53 10.08 -16.69
CA VAL A 149 -3.50 9.81 -15.66
C VAL A 149 -2.77 8.49 -15.92
N VAL A 150 -3.48 7.44 -16.30
CA VAL A 150 -2.90 6.11 -16.57
C VAL A 150 -1.87 6.18 -17.69
N ALA A 151 -0.70 5.61 -17.48
CA ALA A 151 0.38 5.56 -18.45
C ALA A 151 -0.02 4.73 -19.69
N SER A 152 0.58 5.05 -20.84
CA SER A 152 0.25 4.36 -22.10
C SER A 152 0.66 2.89 -22.12
N ASP A 153 1.70 2.54 -21.38
CA ASP A 153 2.30 1.22 -21.19
C ASP A 153 1.81 0.49 -19.93
N ALA A 154 0.89 1.10 -19.17
CA ALA A 154 0.27 0.49 -18.01
C ALA A 154 -0.27 -0.92 -18.29
N THR A 155 -0.20 -1.80 -17.31
CA THR A 155 -0.84 -3.12 -17.33
C THR A 155 -2.23 -3.09 -16.71
N ARG A 156 -2.47 -2.24 -15.71
CA ARG A 156 -3.77 -1.92 -15.14
C ARG A 156 -4.33 -0.65 -15.80
N LYS A 157 -5.37 -0.80 -16.61
CA LYS A 157 -5.90 0.29 -17.48
C LYS A 157 -7.33 0.67 -17.18
N THR A 158 -8.06 -0.16 -16.46
CA THR A 158 -9.44 0.10 -16.07
C THR A 158 -9.52 0.60 -14.64
N ALA A 159 -10.59 1.32 -14.32
CA ALA A 159 -10.80 1.79 -12.96
C ALA A 159 -10.92 0.63 -11.98
N GLU A 160 -11.60 -0.45 -12.38
CA GLU A 160 -11.77 -1.64 -11.55
C GLU A 160 -10.44 -2.32 -11.20
N GLU A 161 -9.50 -2.40 -12.16
CA GLU A 161 -8.16 -2.97 -11.90
C GLU A 161 -7.35 -2.10 -10.94
N ILE A 162 -7.43 -0.78 -11.09
CA ILE A 162 -6.73 0.19 -10.25
C ILE A 162 -7.34 0.24 -8.84
N GLU A 163 -8.67 0.31 -8.74
CA GLU A 163 -9.39 0.28 -7.46
C GLU A 163 -9.07 -1.01 -6.70
N ALA A 164 -9.14 -2.17 -7.36
CA ALA A 164 -8.80 -3.46 -6.75
C ALA A 164 -7.34 -3.52 -6.27
N HIS A 165 -6.40 -2.91 -7.00
CA HIS A 165 -5.01 -2.84 -6.57
C HIS A 165 -4.85 -1.93 -5.34
N LEU A 166 -5.44 -0.73 -5.34
CA LEU A 166 -5.39 0.20 -4.21
C LEU A 166 -5.98 -0.42 -2.93
N GLU A 167 -7.07 -1.18 -3.05
CA GLU A 167 -7.69 -1.88 -1.92
C GLU A 167 -6.79 -2.94 -1.28
N THR A 168 -5.74 -3.41 -1.97
CA THR A 168 -4.82 -4.41 -1.40
C THR A 168 -4.00 -3.88 -0.23
N PHE A 169 -3.74 -2.57 -0.17
CA PHE A 169 -2.99 -1.92 0.91
C PHE A 169 -3.84 -0.87 1.67
N MET A 170 -5.15 -1.07 1.63
CA MET A 170 -6.13 -0.37 2.45
C MET A 170 -6.98 -1.41 3.22
N PRO A 171 -6.41 -2.09 4.24
CA PRO A 171 -7.18 -3.04 5.03
C PRO A 171 -8.37 -2.35 5.70
N ALA A 172 -9.43 -3.11 5.98
CA ALA A 172 -10.53 -2.61 6.79
C ALA A 172 -9.99 -2.30 8.20
N ILE A 173 -10.04 -1.05 8.57
CA ILE A 173 -9.67 -0.52 9.89
C ILE A 173 -10.79 -0.83 10.89
#